data_20753dcdcd6d423f044fa150e6e42a06
#
_entry.id   20753dcdcd6d423f044fa150e6e42a06
#
_cell.length_a   1.000
_cell.length_b   1.000
_cell.length_c   1.000
_cell.angle_alpha   90.00
_cell.angle_beta   90.00
_cell.angle_gamma   90.00
#
_symmetry.space_group_name_H-M   'P 1'
#
loop_
_entity.id
_entity.type
_entity.pdbx_description
1 polymer ?
#
loop_
_entity_poly.entity_id
_entity_poly.type
_entity_poly.pdbx_seq_one_letter_code
_entity_poly.pdbx_strand_id
1 'polypeptide(L)'
;MKLKYQVNSKNMALVLFFVYFFVGLYTFRDYGISIDEEFHRFCGLFWLDYILSFTSFDQIKFVVFEKLNEAKSLNVGSPEDFPFYGVIFDLPAVFLEVLFKIEDPQNYFYFKHFLNFLLFFVSSIFFYKLMLNRFLNNKTALIGALFFILSPRIYG
;
A
#
# COMPACT_ATOMS: atom_id res chain seq x y z
N MET A 1 -10.29 -17.18 -46.27
CA MET A 1 -9.20 -16.35 -45.71
C MET A 1 -9.42 -16.16 -44.22
N LYS A 2 -8.79 -17.00 -43.38
CA LYS A 2 -8.94 -16.91 -41.91
C LYS A 2 -7.93 -15.91 -41.41
N LEU A 3 -8.34 -14.70 -41.05
CA LEU A 3 -7.54 -13.71 -40.33
C LEU A 3 -7.19 -14.36 -38.97
N LYS A 4 -5.98 -14.93 -38.87
CA LYS A 4 -5.38 -15.34 -37.60
C LYS A 4 -5.00 -14.06 -36.86
N TYR A 5 -5.90 -13.54 -36.04
CA TYR A 5 -5.53 -12.55 -35.03
C TYR A 5 -4.56 -13.23 -34.06
N GLN A 6 -3.27 -13.14 -34.29
CA GLN A 6 -2.26 -13.43 -33.28
C GLN A 6 -2.32 -12.31 -32.26
N VAL A 7 -3.14 -12.47 -31.23
CA VAL A 7 -3.12 -11.57 -30.09
C VAL A 7 -1.71 -11.65 -29.49
N ASN A 8 -0.96 -10.56 -29.65
CA ASN A 8 0.39 -10.50 -29.13
C ASN A 8 0.30 -10.56 -27.59
N SER A 9 0.96 -11.52 -26.96
CA SER A 9 0.93 -11.73 -25.52
C SER A 9 1.45 -10.53 -24.72
N LYS A 10 2.24 -9.66 -25.33
CA LYS A 10 2.62 -8.35 -24.74
C LYS A 10 1.42 -7.41 -24.64
N ASN A 11 0.57 -7.36 -25.65
CA ASN A 11 -0.64 -6.54 -25.62
C ASN A 11 -1.64 -7.09 -24.58
N MET A 12 -1.71 -8.40 -24.40
CA MET A 12 -2.53 -9.01 -23.34
C MET A 12 -2.05 -8.63 -21.96
N ALA A 13 -0.73 -8.57 -21.72
CA ALA A 13 -0.20 -8.12 -20.44
C ALA A 13 -0.53 -6.64 -20.15
N LEU A 14 -0.42 -5.79 -21.18
CA LEU A 14 -0.84 -4.38 -21.04
C LEU A 14 -2.33 -4.26 -20.69
N VAL A 15 -3.20 -5.00 -21.37
CA VAL A 15 -4.64 -5.01 -21.09
C VAL A 15 -4.90 -5.53 -19.66
N LEU A 16 -4.22 -6.60 -19.23
CA LEU A 16 -4.35 -7.15 -17.88
C LEU A 16 -4.02 -6.07 -16.83
N PHE A 17 -2.85 -5.44 -16.93
CA PHE A 17 -2.45 -4.42 -15.96
C PHE A 17 -3.31 -3.17 -16.02
N PHE A 18 -3.77 -2.78 -17.20
CA PHE A 18 -4.72 -1.68 -17.35
C PHE A 18 -6.03 -1.97 -16.63
N VAL A 19 -6.65 -3.12 -16.90
CA VAL A 19 -7.90 -3.53 -16.24
C VAL A 19 -7.68 -3.63 -14.73
N TYR A 20 -6.60 -4.28 -14.29
CA TYR A 20 -6.27 -4.42 -12.88
C TYR A 20 -6.11 -3.06 -12.17
N PHE A 21 -5.43 -2.11 -12.81
CA PHE A 21 -5.27 -0.77 -12.27
C PHE A 21 -6.61 -0.06 -12.04
N PHE A 22 -7.51 -0.09 -13.02
CA PHE A 22 -8.82 0.56 -12.90
C PHE A 22 -9.76 -0.15 -11.93
N VAL A 23 -9.72 -1.48 -11.88
CA VAL A 23 -10.47 -2.25 -10.87
C VAL A 23 -9.98 -1.87 -9.47
N GLY A 24 -8.66 -1.85 -9.24
CA GLY A 24 -8.11 -1.46 -7.94
C GLY A 24 -8.43 0.00 -7.56
N LEU A 25 -8.40 0.93 -8.52
CA LEU A 25 -8.84 2.32 -8.29
C LEU A 25 -10.32 2.43 -7.94
N TYR A 26 -11.14 1.51 -8.42
CA TYR A 26 -12.56 1.49 -8.09
C TYR A 26 -12.82 0.88 -6.71
N THR A 27 -12.08 -0.16 -6.34
CA THR A 27 -12.36 -0.99 -5.16
C THR A 27 -11.56 -0.64 -3.91
N PHE A 28 -10.49 0.18 -3.98
CA PHE A 28 -9.63 0.45 -2.81
C PHE A 28 -10.36 1.07 -1.62
N ARG A 29 -11.51 1.72 -1.83
CA ARG A 29 -12.35 2.30 -0.77
C ARG A 29 -13.29 1.29 -0.11
N ASP A 30 -13.50 0.14 -0.77
CA ASP A 30 -14.42 -0.89 -0.28
C ASP A 30 -13.74 -1.85 0.72
N TYR A 31 -12.42 -1.72 0.91
CA TYR A 31 -11.71 -2.47 1.94
C TYR A 31 -12.13 -1.98 3.32
N GLY A 32 -12.51 -2.94 4.18
CA GLY A 32 -12.82 -2.65 5.58
C GLY A 32 -11.56 -2.27 6.37
N ILE A 33 -11.74 -1.50 7.43
CA ILE A 33 -10.66 -1.17 8.37
C ILE A 33 -10.40 -2.39 9.24
N SER A 34 -9.17 -2.90 9.23
CA SER A 34 -8.73 -3.96 10.12
C SER A 34 -8.55 -3.43 11.55
N ILE A 35 -8.77 -4.28 12.55
CA ILE A 35 -8.56 -3.94 13.97
C ILE A 35 -7.13 -3.43 14.22
N ASP A 36 -6.15 -3.95 13.48
CA ASP A 36 -4.75 -3.62 13.66
C ASP A 36 -4.32 -2.31 12.96
N GLU A 37 -5.13 -1.75 12.07
CA GLU A 37 -4.73 -0.57 11.28
C GLU A 37 -4.55 0.69 12.12
N GLU A 38 -5.37 0.87 13.15
CA GLU A 38 -5.21 1.97 14.11
C GLU A 38 -3.90 1.84 14.89
N PHE A 39 -3.57 0.63 15.34
CA PHE A 39 -2.31 0.37 16.01
C PHE A 39 -1.11 0.62 15.08
N HIS A 40 -1.18 0.19 13.83
CA HIS A 40 -0.12 0.45 12.84
C HIS A 40 0.07 1.95 12.57
N ARG A 41 -1.03 2.71 12.49
CA ARG A 41 -0.97 4.18 12.37
C ARG A 41 -0.27 4.78 13.58
N PHE A 42 -0.63 4.32 14.79
CA PHE A 42 -0.01 4.78 16.01
C PHE A 42 1.50 4.47 16.04
N CYS A 43 1.90 3.26 15.66
CA CYS A 43 3.32 2.91 15.53
C CYS A 43 4.06 3.84 14.54
N GLY A 44 3.45 4.12 13.39
CA GLY A 44 4.02 5.04 12.41
C GLY A 44 4.21 6.46 12.95
N LEU A 45 3.20 7.02 13.64
CA LEU A 45 3.26 8.34 14.27
C LEU A 45 4.32 8.40 15.39
N PHE A 46 4.40 7.35 16.23
CA PHE A 46 5.38 7.25 17.30
C PHE A 46 6.82 7.30 16.76
N TRP A 47 7.12 6.53 15.73
CA TRP A 47 8.45 6.52 15.13
C TRP A 47 8.73 7.80 14.33
N LEU A 48 7.72 8.42 13.73
CA LEU A 48 7.88 9.71 13.07
C LEU A 48 8.22 10.81 14.08
N ASP A 49 7.53 10.86 15.23
CA ASP A 49 7.82 11.78 16.32
C ASP A 49 9.25 11.61 16.83
N TYR A 50 9.68 10.34 17.05
CA TYR A 50 11.03 10.04 17.45
C TYR A 50 12.08 10.55 16.45
N ILE A 51 11.88 10.32 15.14
CA ILE A 51 12.80 10.79 14.09
C ILE A 51 12.82 12.32 14.05
N LEU A 52 11.65 12.95 14.14
CA LEU A 52 11.54 14.40 14.12
C LEU A 52 12.19 15.05 15.35
N SER A 53 12.31 14.35 16.48
CA SER A 53 12.99 14.89 17.68
C SER A 53 14.44 15.31 17.39
N PHE A 54 15.10 14.71 16.41
CA PHE A 54 16.46 15.05 15.96
C PHE A 54 16.50 16.16 14.91
N THR A 55 15.38 16.74 14.52
CA THR A 55 15.28 17.77 13.47
C THR A 55 14.78 19.08 14.06
N SER A 56 14.78 20.16 13.27
CA SER A 56 14.26 21.48 13.65
C SER A 56 12.93 21.83 13.00
N PHE A 57 12.14 20.81 12.60
CA PHE A 57 10.84 21.00 11.92
C PHE A 57 9.69 21.16 12.92
N ASP A 58 9.68 22.25 13.70
CA ASP A 58 8.76 22.44 14.83
C ASP A 58 7.27 22.42 14.43
N GLN A 59 6.92 22.91 13.25
CA GLN A 59 5.53 22.86 12.76
C GLN A 59 5.04 21.43 12.52
N ILE A 60 5.89 20.60 11.90
CA ILE A 60 5.56 19.19 11.63
C ILE A 60 5.51 18.41 12.95
N LYS A 61 6.44 18.66 13.87
CA LYS A 61 6.44 18.07 15.22
C LYS A 61 5.14 18.32 15.95
N PHE A 62 4.65 19.55 15.93
CA PHE A 62 3.40 19.91 16.61
C PHE A 62 2.22 19.11 16.07
N VAL A 63 2.08 19.02 14.73
CA VAL A 63 1.01 18.24 14.10
C VAL A 63 1.12 16.74 14.42
N VAL A 64 2.32 16.19 14.39
CA VAL A 64 2.55 14.77 14.73
C VAL A 64 2.22 14.50 16.20
N PHE A 65 2.60 15.39 17.10
CA PHE A 65 2.31 15.28 18.53
C PHE A 65 0.79 15.32 18.82
N GLU A 66 0.03 16.20 18.15
CA GLU A 66 -1.44 16.24 18.27
C GLU A 66 -2.06 14.91 17.82
N LYS A 67 -1.70 14.42 16.62
CA LYS A 67 -2.19 13.14 16.09
C LYS A 67 -1.77 11.93 16.96
N LEU A 68 -0.58 11.98 17.55
CA LEU A 68 -0.10 10.95 18.46
C LEU A 68 -0.93 10.91 19.77
N ASN A 69 -1.32 12.07 20.30
CA ASN A 69 -2.18 12.15 21.48
C ASN A 69 -3.61 11.67 21.18
N GLU A 70 -4.12 11.97 19.99
CA GLU A 70 -5.40 11.42 19.52
C GLU A 70 -5.34 9.89 19.46
N ALA A 71 -4.30 9.32 18.81
CA ALA A 71 -4.11 7.87 18.73
C ALA A 71 -3.98 7.20 20.11
N LYS A 72 -3.27 7.83 21.05
CA LYS A 72 -3.18 7.35 22.45
C LYS A 72 -4.56 7.26 23.14
N SER A 73 -5.47 8.17 22.82
CA SER A 73 -6.82 8.17 23.42
C SER A 73 -7.66 6.96 23.00
N LEU A 74 -7.32 6.30 21.89
CA LEU A 74 -8.04 5.14 21.37
C LEU A 74 -7.72 3.83 22.13
N ASN A 75 -6.75 3.85 23.03
CA ASN A 75 -6.35 2.70 23.87
C ASN A 75 -5.99 1.43 23.07
N VAL A 76 -5.34 1.61 21.92
CA VAL A 76 -4.95 0.51 20.99
C VAL A 76 -3.65 -0.19 21.38
N GLY A 77 -3.12 0.04 22.56
CA GLY A 77 -1.81 -0.44 23.00
C GLY A 77 -0.68 0.56 22.74
N SER A 78 0.47 0.34 23.37
CA SER A 78 1.64 1.20 23.17
C SER A 78 2.64 0.57 22.21
N PRO A 79 3.23 1.32 21.26
CA PRO A 79 4.33 0.81 20.42
C PRO A 79 5.55 0.36 21.23
N GLU A 80 5.73 0.88 22.46
CA GLU A 80 6.80 0.50 23.37
C GLU A 80 6.64 -0.95 23.87
N ASP A 81 5.38 -1.42 23.99
CA ASP A 81 5.05 -2.79 24.41
C ASP A 81 5.25 -3.80 23.25
N PHE A 82 5.31 -3.32 22.01
CA PHE A 82 5.39 -4.13 20.81
C PHE A 82 6.53 -3.69 19.87
N PRO A 83 7.81 -3.73 20.32
CA PRO A 83 8.94 -3.21 19.54
C PRO A 83 9.26 -4.01 18.27
N PHE A 84 8.59 -5.17 18.07
CA PHE A 84 8.82 -6.07 16.93
C PHE A 84 8.00 -5.71 15.68
N TYR A 85 7.04 -4.80 15.80
CA TYR A 85 6.27 -4.36 14.65
C TYR A 85 7.10 -3.45 13.75
N GLY A 86 7.32 -3.90 12.53
CA GLY A 86 8.06 -3.13 11.52
C GLY A 86 7.24 -1.99 10.98
N VAL A 87 7.78 -0.77 11.00
CA VAL A 87 7.11 0.46 10.56
C VAL A 87 7.49 0.91 9.14
N ILE A 88 8.09 0.02 8.35
CA ILE A 88 8.66 0.39 7.05
C ILE A 88 7.60 0.91 6.06
N PHE A 89 6.35 0.48 6.19
CA PHE A 89 5.21 0.94 5.39
C PHE A 89 4.44 2.05 6.11
N ASP A 90 4.22 1.91 7.43
CA ASP A 90 3.39 2.83 8.20
C ASP A 90 4.05 4.19 8.39
N LEU A 91 5.36 4.25 8.60
CA LEU A 91 6.09 5.50 8.76
C LEU A 91 6.01 6.41 7.51
N PRO A 92 6.27 5.95 6.27
CA PRO A 92 6.01 6.75 5.08
C PRO A 92 4.54 7.13 4.91
N ALA A 93 3.60 6.25 5.27
CA ALA A 93 2.17 6.53 5.14
C ALA A 93 1.74 7.68 6.05
N VAL A 94 2.14 7.67 7.33
CA VAL A 94 1.82 8.77 8.27
C VAL A 94 2.60 10.05 7.95
N PHE A 95 3.83 9.95 7.43
CA PHE A 95 4.56 11.11 6.95
C PHE A 95 3.81 11.82 5.82
N LEU A 96 3.28 11.06 4.86
CA LEU A 96 2.45 11.59 3.78
C LEU A 96 1.09 12.09 4.29
N GLU A 97 0.49 11.45 5.30
CA GLU A 97 -0.71 11.95 5.99
C GLU A 97 -0.49 13.37 6.51
N VAL A 98 0.60 13.60 7.22
CA VAL A 98 0.96 14.91 7.76
C VAL A 98 1.27 15.90 6.65
N LEU A 99 2.03 15.49 5.63
CA LEU A 99 2.40 16.33 4.49
C LEU A 99 1.19 16.82 3.70
N PHE A 100 0.21 15.93 3.47
CA PHE A 100 -1.04 16.24 2.75
C PHE A 100 -2.12 16.84 3.65
N LYS A 101 -1.84 17.00 4.94
CA LYS A 101 -2.77 17.56 5.94
C LYS A 101 -4.11 16.81 5.97
N ILE A 102 -4.04 15.49 5.99
CA ILE A 102 -5.24 14.65 6.10
C ILE A 102 -5.68 14.71 7.58
N GLU A 103 -6.80 15.36 7.83
CA GLU A 103 -7.34 15.56 9.20
C GLU A 103 -8.30 14.44 9.59
N ASP A 104 -9.14 14.02 8.64
CA ASP A 104 -10.16 12.99 8.87
C ASP A 104 -9.53 11.58 8.87
N PRO A 105 -9.70 10.80 9.96
CA PRO A 105 -9.21 9.42 10.04
C PRO A 105 -9.71 8.51 8.91
N GLN A 106 -10.96 8.66 8.47
CA GLN A 106 -11.50 7.88 7.36
C GLN A 106 -10.72 8.10 6.07
N ASN A 107 -10.38 9.37 5.78
CA ASN A 107 -9.59 9.72 4.60
C ASN A 107 -8.15 9.17 4.70
N TYR A 108 -7.59 9.08 5.92
CA TYR A 108 -6.30 8.42 6.13
C TYR A 108 -6.35 6.94 5.74
N PHE A 109 -7.38 6.20 6.17
CA PHE A 109 -7.49 4.78 5.83
C PHE A 109 -7.68 4.57 4.33
N TYR A 110 -8.51 5.37 3.67
CA TYR A 110 -8.62 5.33 2.22
C TYR A 110 -7.29 5.61 1.53
N PHE A 111 -6.53 6.58 2.03
CA PHE A 111 -5.21 6.89 1.50
C PHE A 111 -4.22 5.75 1.73
N LYS A 112 -4.22 5.12 2.90
CA LYS A 112 -3.41 3.95 3.23
C LYS A 112 -3.74 2.76 2.32
N HIS A 113 -5.04 2.46 2.13
CA HIS A 113 -5.48 1.42 1.20
C HIS A 113 -5.04 1.70 -0.24
N PHE A 114 -5.12 2.95 -0.67
CA PHE A 114 -4.63 3.36 -1.98
C PHE A 114 -3.11 3.15 -2.12
N LEU A 115 -2.31 3.53 -1.13
CA LEU A 115 -0.86 3.29 -1.12
C LEU A 115 -0.55 1.79 -1.17
N ASN A 116 -1.28 1.00 -0.40
CA ASN A 116 -1.13 -0.46 -0.37
C ASN A 116 -1.44 -1.07 -1.73
N PHE A 117 -2.54 -0.65 -2.35
CA PHE A 117 -2.87 -1.03 -3.72
C PHE A 117 -1.76 -0.65 -4.72
N LEU A 118 -1.25 0.58 -4.67
CA LEU A 118 -0.17 1.01 -5.58
C LEU A 118 1.09 0.17 -5.41
N LEU A 119 1.48 -0.11 -4.17
CA LEU A 119 2.64 -0.95 -3.87
C LEU A 119 2.47 -2.35 -4.45
N PHE A 120 1.28 -2.95 -4.26
CA PHE A 120 0.97 -4.26 -4.80
C PHE A 120 0.88 -4.25 -6.34
N PHE A 121 0.31 -3.21 -6.93
CA PHE A 121 0.26 -3.03 -8.38
C PHE A 121 1.66 -2.98 -9.00
N VAL A 122 2.55 -2.16 -8.42
CA VAL A 122 3.95 -2.07 -8.87
C VAL A 122 4.67 -3.41 -8.69
N SER A 123 4.46 -4.07 -7.55
CA SER A 123 5.02 -5.40 -7.27
C SER A 123 4.57 -6.45 -8.29
N SER A 124 3.32 -6.41 -8.72
CA SER A 124 2.77 -7.33 -9.73
C SER A 124 3.41 -7.12 -11.12
N ILE A 125 3.74 -5.87 -11.47
CA ILE A 125 4.49 -5.57 -12.71
C ILE A 125 5.92 -6.12 -12.63
N PHE A 126 6.60 -5.95 -11.49
CA PHE A 126 7.94 -6.51 -11.28
C PHE A 126 7.91 -8.04 -11.30
N PHE A 127 6.90 -8.65 -10.69
CA PHE A 127 6.71 -10.10 -10.71
C PHE A 127 6.52 -10.62 -12.14
N TYR A 128 5.69 -9.95 -12.95
CA TYR A 128 5.56 -10.28 -14.38
C TYR A 128 6.92 -10.23 -15.12
N LYS A 129 7.70 -9.17 -14.91
CA LYS A 129 9.03 -9.03 -15.52
C LYS A 129 9.99 -10.14 -15.04
N LEU A 130 9.95 -10.49 -13.77
CA LEU A 130 10.73 -11.58 -13.19
C LEU A 130 10.39 -12.92 -13.86
N MET A 131 9.11 -13.23 -13.99
CA MET A 131 8.61 -14.44 -14.67
C MET A 131 9.03 -14.46 -16.13
N LEU A 132 8.93 -13.30 -16.80
CA LEU A 132 9.36 -13.18 -18.20
C LEU A 132 10.86 -13.47 -18.38
N ASN A 133 11.69 -12.90 -17.52
CA ASN A 133 13.14 -13.10 -17.55
C ASN A 133 13.53 -14.56 -17.22
N ARG A 134 12.79 -15.19 -16.29
CA ARG A 134 13.08 -16.56 -15.86
C ARG A 134 12.69 -17.61 -16.89
N PHE A 135 11.53 -17.47 -17.50
CA PHE A 135 10.94 -18.47 -18.39
C PHE A 135 11.06 -18.12 -19.88
N LEU A 136 11.47 -16.91 -20.22
CA LEU A 136 11.59 -16.40 -21.59
C LEU A 136 10.32 -16.60 -22.44
N ASN A 137 9.17 -16.71 -21.80
CA ASN A 137 7.88 -17.00 -22.42
C ASN A 137 6.80 -16.04 -21.86
N ASN A 138 6.27 -15.21 -22.76
CA ASN A 138 5.24 -14.22 -22.39
C ASN A 138 3.94 -14.84 -21.88
N LYS A 139 3.55 -16.03 -22.35
CA LYS A 139 2.33 -16.71 -21.89
C LYS A 139 2.48 -17.19 -20.46
N THR A 140 3.62 -17.82 -20.15
CA THR A 140 3.94 -18.28 -18.78
C THR A 140 4.02 -17.11 -17.82
N ALA A 141 4.66 -16.00 -18.23
CA ALA A 141 4.75 -14.78 -17.42
C ALA A 141 3.36 -14.17 -17.15
N LEU A 142 2.48 -14.15 -18.17
CA LEU A 142 1.12 -13.65 -18.03
C LEU A 142 0.28 -14.51 -17.08
N ILE A 143 0.35 -15.85 -17.22
CA ILE A 143 -0.34 -16.77 -16.33
C ILE A 143 0.15 -16.62 -14.89
N GLY A 144 1.48 -16.53 -14.69
CA GLY A 144 2.05 -16.30 -13.37
C GLY A 144 1.58 -14.99 -12.73
N ALA A 145 1.57 -13.90 -13.50
CA ALA A 145 1.05 -12.62 -13.03
C ALA A 145 -0.44 -12.67 -12.67
N LEU A 146 -1.25 -13.37 -13.47
CA LEU A 146 -2.67 -13.61 -13.19
C LEU A 146 -2.86 -14.36 -11.87
N PHE A 147 -2.13 -15.45 -11.64
CA PHE A 147 -2.18 -16.17 -10.36
C PHE A 147 -1.76 -15.29 -9.18
N PHE A 148 -0.73 -14.47 -9.35
CA PHE A 148 -0.29 -13.54 -8.32
C PHE A 148 -1.36 -12.49 -7.99
N ILE A 149 -1.95 -11.85 -9.00
CA ILE A 149 -3.00 -10.84 -8.85
C ILE A 149 -4.28 -11.45 -8.25
N LEU A 150 -4.66 -12.66 -8.66
CA LEU A 150 -5.90 -13.32 -8.20
C LEU A 150 -5.72 -14.13 -6.92
N SER A 151 -4.56 -14.10 -6.28
CA SER A 151 -4.34 -14.83 -5.04
C SER A 151 -5.12 -14.21 -3.88
N PRO A 152 -6.13 -14.91 -3.30
CA PRO A 152 -6.99 -14.31 -2.27
C PRO A 152 -6.23 -13.96 -0.98
N ARG A 153 -5.10 -14.59 -0.70
CA ARG A 153 -4.27 -14.34 0.48
C ARG A 153 -3.55 -13.00 0.47
N ILE A 154 -3.51 -12.34 -0.69
CA ILE A 154 -2.81 -11.05 -0.85
C ILE A 154 -3.77 -9.88 -0.61
N TYR A 155 -5.08 -10.14 -0.63
CA TYR A 155 -6.14 -9.15 -0.43
C TYR A 155 -6.83 -9.25 0.94
N GLY A 156 -6.42 -10.19 1.79
CA GLY A 156 -7.01 -10.41 3.11
C GLY A 156 -6.05 -10.12 4.24
#